data_092a606673ea3c5ded18ed7b68064b8a
#
_entry.id   092a606673ea3c5ded18ed7b68064b8a
#
_cell.length_a   1.000
_cell.length_b   1.000
_cell.length_c   1.000
_cell.angle_alpha   90.00
_cell.angle_beta   90.00
_cell.angle_gamma   90.00
#
_symmetry.space_group_name_H-M   'P 1'
#
loop_
_entity.id
_entity.type
_entity.pdbx_description
1 polymer ?
#
loop_
_entity_poly.entity_id
_entity_poly.type
_entity_poly.pdbx_seq_one_letter_code
_entity_poly.pdbx_strand_id
1 'polypeptide(L)'
;MTDHPLSQRIRHVLDLAPDADAIEYQGRWWSWRQLDKAARRVAPLAAEHRQVGMLLRNRPGHVAAFLGVLLGGGTVVTINPSRGDDRIRADIAGLRLPAVVGESEDLAALVCDPDTTTAAIPAGLDGLDGLDGQSAPQPLTGAGERIAVRMLTSGTTGPPKRIDLSYDMLAHSVMGPNYADAPQPDEPRRGVAVVNSPLVHIGGIYRVLQSVVEPRPFVLLERFELKAWSEAVRKHRPRAVSLVPAALRTVLHSELSREDLHGVRAVTCGTAPLSADDADAFTEKFGIPVLTSYAATEFGGGVAGWTLADHERCWTAKRGSVGRANPGAQLRVVDVDGAPLAPDQVGQLEVKPGQLGSTAGWMRTTDIARIDADGFVWIVGRVDQAIIRGGFKIMPEEVRTALEAHPAVAGAAVIGRPDERLGETPVAMVELRPTVATDADELAAYLRNRLARYEIPTSIAIVDAIPRTESGKADLSAIRGFFGVPT
;
A
#
# COMPACT_ATOMS: atom_id res chain seq x y z
N MET A 1 -26.22 -14.81 16.46
CA MET A 1 -24.76 -14.67 16.37
C MET A 1 -24.45 -13.18 16.34
N THR A 2 -23.54 -12.74 17.17
CA THR A 2 -23.12 -11.32 17.22
C THR A 2 -22.35 -10.95 15.95
N ASP A 3 -22.62 -9.77 15.46
CA ASP A 3 -21.92 -9.14 14.35
C ASP A 3 -20.41 -9.03 14.66
N HIS A 4 -19.55 -9.05 13.62
CA HIS A 4 -18.10 -8.93 13.82
C HIS A 4 -17.74 -7.58 14.47
N PRO A 5 -16.76 -7.51 15.40
CA PRO A 5 -16.36 -6.25 16.06
C PRO A 5 -16.05 -5.10 15.10
N LEU A 6 -15.44 -5.37 13.96
CA LEU A 6 -15.19 -4.36 12.91
C LEU A 6 -16.51 -3.77 12.38
N SER A 7 -17.49 -4.63 12.03
CA SER A 7 -18.78 -4.16 11.52
C SER A 7 -19.58 -3.43 12.59
N GLN A 8 -19.49 -3.87 13.86
CA GLN A 8 -20.09 -3.18 15.01
C GLN A 8 -19.46 -1.78 15.17
N ARG A 9 -18.13 -1.67 15.10
CA ARG A 9 -17.41 -0.38 15.20
C ARG A 9 -17.81 0.56 14.08
N ILE A 10 -17.85 0.08 12.81
CA ILE A 10 -18.26 0.89 11.67
C ILE A 10 -19.68 1.42 11.90
N ARG A 11 -20.63 0.56 12.28
CA ARG A 11 -22.02 0.96 12.54
C ARG A 11 -22.11 1.99 13.66
N HIS A 12 -21.43 1.74 14.76
CA HIS A 12 -21.41 2.69 15.89
C HIS A 12 -20.91 4.08 15.47
N VAL A 13 -19.84 4.14 14.69
CA VAL A 13 -19.26 5.42 14.22
C VAL A 13 -20.22 6.15 13.28
N LEU A 14 -20.89 5.45 12.37
CA LEU A 14 -21.85 6.05 11.45
C LEU A 14 -23.04 6.69 12.19
N ASP A 15 -23.40 6.14 13.35
CA ASP A 15 -24.49 6.64 14.22
C ASP A 15 -24.01 7.66 15.27
N LEU A 16 -22.69 7.79 15.53
CA LEU A 16 -22.13 8.59 16.63
C LEU A 16 -22.40 10.11 16.49
N ALA A 17 -22.10 10.64 15.31
CA ALA A 17 -22.27 12.06 15.01
C ALA A 17 -22.74 12.23 13.54
N PRO A 18 -24.00 11.85 13.25
CA PRO A 18 -24.45 11.66 11.88
C PRO A 18 -24.38 12.93 11.02
N ASP A 19 -24.53 14.10 11.60
CA ASP A 19 -24.52 15.36 10.87
C ASP A 19 -23.13 16.00 10.77
N ALA A 20 -22.12 15.41 11.42
CA ALA A 20 -20.74 15.88 11.30
C ALA A 20 -20.13 15.46 9.96
N ASP A 21 -19.11 16.21 9.53
CA ASP A 21 -18.33 15.94 8.33
C ASP A 21 -17.64 14.57 8.41
N ALA A 22 -17.69 13.81 7.32
CA ALA A 22 -17.06 12.50 7.18
C ALA A 22 -16.01 12.50 6.05
N ILE A 23 -16.43 12.83 4.83
CA ILE A 23 -15.56 12.75 3.64
C ILE A 23 -15.60 14.08 2.90
N GLU A 24 -14.45 14.69 2.66
CA GLU A 24 -14.28 15.74 1.68
C GLU A 24 -13.73 15.16 0.38
N TYR A 25 -14.37 15.51 -0.73
CA TYR A 25 -13.94 15.13 -2.06
C TYR A 25 -14.23 16.28 -3.03
N GLN A 26 -13.24 16.75 -3.77
CA GLN A 26 -13.34 17.87 -4.70
C GLN A 26 -13.93 19.14 -4.05
N GLY A 27 -13.56 19.42 -2.80
CA GLY A 27 -14.00 20.60 -2.06
C GLY A 27 -15.40 20.51 -1.44
N ARG A 28 -16.13 19.42 -1.66
CA ARG A 28 -17.44 19.17 -1.07
C ARG A 28 -17.34 18.18 0.09
N TRP A 29 -18.00 18.51 1.21
CA TRP A 29 -18.16 17.62 2.36
C TRP A 29 -19.44 16.80 2.28
N TRP A 30 -19.34 15.53 2.70
CA TRP A 30 -20.47 14.67 3.02
C TRP A 30 -20.42 14.27 4.49
N SER A 31 -21.62 14.21 5.12
CA SER A 31 -21.73 13.83 6.52
C SER A 31 -21.70 12.31 6.72
N TRP A 32 -21.49 11.89 7.97
CA TRP A 32 -21.59 10.48 8.36
C TRP A 32 -22.97 9.90 8.05
N ARG A 33 -24.06 10.67 8.22
CA ARG A 33 -25.42 10.29 7.82
C ARG A 33 -25.53 9.97 6.34
N GLN A 34 -24.96 10.78 5.48
CA GLN A 34 -24.99 10.54 4.04
C GLN A 34 -24.19 9.31 3.66
N LEU A 35 -23.02 9.10 4.31
CA LEU A 35 -22.20 7.91 4.13
C LEU A 35 -22.93 6.66 4.60
N ASP A 36 -23.57 6.68 5.77
CA ASP A 36 -24.38 5.58 6.31
C ASP A 36 -25.53 5.22 5.37
N LYS A 37 -26.33 6.23 4.96
CA LYS A 37 -27.44 6.02 4.04
C LYS A 37 -26.99 5.35 2.75
N ALA A 38 -25.85 5.76 2.20
CA ALA A 38 -25.28 5.18 0.99
C ALA A 38 -24.78 3.75 1.21
N ALA A 39 -24.07 3.50 2.33
CA ALA A 39 -23.56 2.17 2.67
C ALA A 39 -24.68 1.15 2.90
N ARG A 40 -25.74 1.53 3.62
CA ARG A 40 -26.90 0.67 3.89
C ARG A 40 -27.64 0.22 2.63
N ARG A 41 -27.55 0.95 1.52
CA ARG A 41 -28.15 0.53 0.25
C ARG A 41 -27.40 -0.61 -0.44
N VAL A 42 -26.09 -0.72 -0.19
CA VAL A 42 -25.26 -1.80 -0.74
C VAL A 42 -25.22 -3.03 0.17
N ALA A 43 -25.47 -2.87 1.46
CA ALA A 43 -25.41 -3.98 2.42
C ALA A 43 -26.32 -5.18 2.07
N PRO A 44 -27.57 -5.02 1.56
CA PRO A 44 -28.41 -6.15 1.14
C PRO A 44 -27.78 -6.98 0.02
N LEU A 45 -27.11 -6.34 -0.96
CA LEU A 45 -26.44 -7.06 -2.05
C LEU A 45 -25.35 -8.00 -1.50
N ALA A 46 -24.62 -7.58 -0.48
CA ALA A 46 -23.60 -8.40 0.16
C ALA A 46 -24.21 -9.52 1.01
N ALA A 47 -25.35 -9.29 1.64
CA ALA A 47 -26.08 -10.32 2.38
C ALA A 47 -26.63 -11.43 1.45
N GLU A 48 -27.09 -11.06 0.26
CA GLU A 48 -27.61 -11.98 -0.76
C GLU A 48 -26.50 -12.78 -1.45
N HIS A 49 -25.48 -12.08 -1.96
CA HIS A 49 -24.48 -12.69 -2.84
C HIS A 49 -23.18 -13.09 -2.14
N ARG A 50 -22.96 -12.69 -0.91
CA ARG A 50 -21.77 -12.94 -0.09
C ARG A 50 -20.44 -12.42 -0.64
N GLN A 51 -20.21 -12.48 -1.94
CA GLN A 51 -19.04 -11.94 -2.64
C GLN A 51 -19.49 -10.88 -3.62
N VAL A 52 -18.91 -9.69 -3.51
CA VAL A 52 -19.22 -8.56 -4.37
C VAL A 52 -17.94 -8.07 -5.03
N GLY A 53 -17.86 -8.18 -6.36
CA GLY A 53 -16.81 -7.54 -7.14
C GLY A 53 -16.96 -6.03 -7.08
N MET A 54 -15.88 -5.32 -6.87
CA MET A 54 -15.92 -3.86 -6.82
C MET A 54 -14.87 -3.27 -7.77
N LEU A 55 -15.34 -2.57 -8.80
CA LEU A 55 -14.51 -1.73 -9.69
C LEU A 55 -14.14 -0.46 -8.94
N LEU A 56 -13.11 -0.55 -8.08
CA LEU A 56 -12.80 0.46 -7.07
C LEU A 56 -12.04 1.68 -7.62
N ARG A 57 -12.56 2.86 -7.30
CA ARG A 57 -11.91 4.16 -7.46
C ARG A 57 -11.90 4.90 -6.12
N ASN A 58 -11.01 5.88 -5.94
CA ASN A 58 -10.99 6.73 -4.75
C ASN A 58 -12.09 7.80 -4.82
N ARG A 59 -13.33 7.39 -4.62
CA ARG A 59 -14.52 8.25 -4.68
C ARG A 59 -15.48 7.94 -3.53
N PRO A 60 -16.23 8.91 -3.00
CA PRO A 60 -17.11 8.71 -1.85
C PRO A 60 -18.13 7.57 -2.02
N GLY A 61 -18.73 7.43 -3.20
CA GLY A 61 -19.67 6.33 -3.50
C GLY A 61 -19.02 4.95 -3.38
N HIS A 62 -17.76 4.83 -3.79
CA HIS A 62 -17.00 3.58 -3.66
C HIS A 62 -16.60 3.28 -2.21
N VAL A 63 -16.31 4.31 -1.41
CA VAL A 63 -16.12 4.15 0.05
C VAL A 63 -17.40 3.66 0.70
N ALA A 64 -18.54 4.28 0.37
CA ALA A 64 -19.84 3.85 0.90
C ALA A 64 -20.17 2.40 0.52
N ALA A 65 -19.97 2.03 -0.74
CA ALA A 65 -20.20 0.67 -1.20
C ALA A 65 -19.28 -0.35 -0.50
N PHE A 66 -18.00 -0.01 -0.33
CA PHE A 66 -17.04 -0.82 0.41
C PHE A 66 -17.50 -1.06 1.87
N LEU A 67 -17.89 0.01 2.57
CA LEU A 67 -18.43 -0.10 3.93
C LEU A 67 -19.74 -0.88 3.96
N GLY A 68 -20.61 -0.70 2.98
CA GLY A 68 -21.88 -1.43 2.86
C GLY A 68 -21.67 -2.94 2.75
N VAL A 69 -20.70 -3.40 1.95
CA VAL A 69 -20.35 -4.82 1.85
C VAL A 69 -19.86 -5.35 3.20
N LEU A 70 -19.01 -4.61 3.92
CA LEU A 70 -18.54 -5.00 5.25
C LEU A 70 -19.67 -5.01 6.31
N LEU A 71 -20.61 -4.07 6.23
CA LEU A 71 -21.79 -4.03 7.11
C LEU A 71 -22.75 -5.19 6.85
N GLY A 72 -22.87 -5.62 5.59
CA GLY A 72 -23.61 -6.82 5.19
C GLY A 72 -22.90 -8.13 5.50
N GLY A 73 -21.68 -8.09 6.03
CA GLY A 73 -20.87 -9.27 6.36
C GLY A 73 -20.34 -10.01 5.13
N GLY A 74 -20.32 -9.37 3.98
CA GLY A 74 -19.84 -9.92 2.72
C GLY A 74 -18.33 -9.77 2.51
N THR A 75 -17.85 -10.27 1.38
CA THR A 75 -16.47 -10.18 0.90
C THR A 75 -16.38 -9.19 -0.26
N VAL A 76 -15.57 -8.18 -0.14
CA VAL A 76 -15.18 -7.28 -1.24
C VAL A 76 -14.12 -7.97 -2.09
N VAL A 77 -14.40 -8.20 -3.37
CA VAL A 77 -13.39 -8.65 -4.34
C VAL A 77 -12.91 -7.42 -5.11
N THR A 78 -11.70 -6.95 -4.81
CA THR A 78 -11.19 -5.72 -5.42
C THR A 78 -10.83 -5.93 -6.89
N ILE A 79 -11.32 -5.05 -7.75
CA ILE A 79 -11.02 -5.01 -9.18
C ILE A 79 -10.55 -3.59 -9.50
N ASN A 80 -9.39 -3.48 -10.11
CA ASN A 80 -8.84 -2.19 -10.50
C ASN A 80 -9.26 -1.87 -11.95
N PRO A 81 -10.14 -0.86 -12.17
CA PRO A 81 -10.64 -0.53 -13.49
C PRO A 81 -9.60 0.13 -14.42
N SER A 82 -8.38 0.39 -13.95
CA SER A 82 -7.31 1.02 -14.74
C SER A 82 -6.29 0.02 -15.34
N ARG A 83 -6.51 -1.30 -15.22
CA ARG A 83 -5.53 -2.32 -15.65
C ARG A 83 -5.62 -2.74 -17.12
N GLY A 84 -6.40 -2.05 -17.92
CA GLY A 84 -6.70 -2.38 -19.32
C GLY A 84 -7.88 -3.32 -19.44
N ASP A 85 -8.85 -2.94 -20.30
CA ASP A 85 -10.18 -3.54 -20.37
C ASP A 85 -10.18 -5.05 -20.61
N ASP A 86 -9.35 -5.56 -21.52
CA ASP A 86 -9.32 -6.98 -21.83
C ASP A 86 -8.84 -7.83 -20.64
N ARG A 87 -7.85 -7.34 -19.89
CA ARG A 87 -7.37 -7.98 -18.65
C ARG A 87 -8.45 -8.00 -17.58
N ILE A 88 -9.17 -6.89 -17.45
CA ILE A 88 -10.23 -6.76 -16.45
C ILE A 88 -11.40 -7.66 -16.80
N ARG A 89 -11.82 -7.69 -18.06
CA ARG A 89 -12.87 -8.62 -18.55
C ARG A 89 -12.51 -10.08 -18.29
N ALA A 90 -11.26 -10.47 -18.61
CA ALA A 90 -10.76 -11.81 -18.33
C ALA A 90 -10.71 -12.14 -16.83
N ASP A 91 -10.30 -11.17 -15.97
CA ASP A 91 -10.26 -11.33 -14.52
C ASP A 91 -11.68 -11.51 -13.94
N ILE A 92 -12.64 -10.66 -14.35
CA ILE A 92 -14.05 -10.75 -13.93
C ILE A 92 -14.67 -12.10 -14.37
N ALA A 93 -14.49 -12.50 -15.62
CA ALA A 93 -15.00 -13.76 -16.14
C ALA A 93 -14.40 -14.97 -15.39
N GLY A 94 -13.09 -14.93 -15.09
CA GLY A 94 -12.42 -15.99 -14.32
C GLY A 94 -12.89 -16.10 -12.87
N LEU A 95 -13.31 -14.98 -12.27
CA LEU A 95 -13.79 -14.92 -10.88
C LEU A 95 -15.23 -15.45 -10.71
N ARG A 96 -16.04 -15.47 -11.78
CA ARG A 96 -17.45 -15.89 -11.74
C ARG A 96 -18.22 -15.25 -10.58
N LEU A 97 -18.09 -13.92 -10.46
CA LEU A 97 -18.70 -13.20 -9.37
C LEU A 97 -20.21 -13.11 -9.52
N PRO A 98 -20.99 -13.39 -8.47
CA PRO A 98 -22.44 -13.29 -8.53
C PRO A 98 -22.93 -11.84 -8.65
N ALA A 99 -22.15 -10.89 -8.14
CA ALA A 99 -22.46 -9.46 -8.21
C ALA A 99 -21.21 -8.62 -8.42
N VAL A 100 -21.33 -7.56 -9.22
CA VAL A 100 -20.27 -6.55 -9.45
C VAL A 100 -20.87 -5.17 -9.31
N VAL A 101 -20.20 -4.31 -8.53
CA VAL A 101 -20.53 -2.89 -8.38
C VAL A 101 -19.45 -2.00 -8.94
N GLY A 102 -19.84 -0.87 -9.53
CA GLY A 102 -18.92 0.08 -10.14
C GLY A 102 -19.68 1.26 -10.73
N GLU A 103 -18.97 2.16 -11.38
CA GLU A 103 -19.64 3.23 -12.14
C GLU A 103 -20.30 2.66 -13.40
N SER A 104 -21.38 3.29 -13.87
CA SER A 104 -22.18 2.79 -14.99
C SER A 104 -21.34 2.54 -16.24
N GLU A 105 -20.39 3.41 -16.54
CA GLU A 105 -19.50 3.30 -17.70
C GLU A 105 -18.54 2.07 -17.55
N ASP A 106 -17.94 1.89 -16.37
CA ASP A 106 -17.06 0.76 -16.08
C ASP A 106 -17.85 -0.58 -16.15
N LEU A 107 -19.06 -0.62 -15.59
CA LEU A 107 -19.90 -1.81 -15.63
C LEU A 107 -20.27 -2.18 -17.07
N ALA A 108 -20.72 -1.21 -17.87
CA ALA A 108 -21.08 -1.43 -19.26
C ALA A 108 -19.91 -1.92 -20.13
N ALA A 109 -18.70 -1.40 -19.85
CA ALA A 109 -17.52 -1.76 -20.60
C ALA A 109 -16.88 -3.09 -20.19
N LEU A 110 -16.96 -3.45 -18.90
CA LEU A 110 -16.10 -4.47 -18.30
C LEU A 110 -16.84 -5.75 -17.85
N VAL A 111 -18.15 -5.68 -17.58
CA VAL A 111 -18.96 -6.83 -17.12
C VAL A 111 -19.77 -7.35 -18.28
N CYS A 112 -19.37 -8.47 -18.86
CA CYS A 112 -19.99 -9.04 -20.05
C CYS A 112 -20.90 -10.25 -19.76
N ASP A 113 -20.82 -10.83 -18.54
CA ASP A 113 -21.61 -12.00 -18.16
C ASP A 113 -23.05 -11.57 -17.79
N PRO A 114 -24.08 -12.03 -18.53
CA PRO A 114 -25.47 -11.67 -18.26
C PRO A 114 -26.01 -12.21 -16.93
N ASP A 115 -25.37 -13.26 -16.38
CA ASP A 115 -25.77 -13.85 -15.10
C ASP A 115 -25.20 -13.11 -13.90
N THR A 116 -24.25 -12.19 -14.11
CA THR A 116 -23.69 -11.34 -13.07
C THR A 116 -24.62 -10.17 -12.76
N THR A 117 -25.09 -10.09 -11.52
CA THR A 117 -25.86 -8.91 -11.05
C THR A 117 -24.95 -7.69 -11.05
N THR A 118 -25.36 -6.61 -11.73
CA THR A 118 -24.62 -5.35 -11.74
C THR A 118 -25.36 -4.27 -10.97
N ALA A 119 -24.63 -3.48 -10.20
CA ALA A 119 -25.20 -2.34 -9.48
C ALA A 119 -24.33 -1.09 -9.65
N ALA A 120 -24.90 -0.05 -10.24
CA ALA A 120 -24.20 1.20 -10.47
C ALA A 120 -24.06 2.00 -9.18
N ILE A 121 -22.84 2.48 -8.93
CA ILE A 121 -22.53 3.42 -7.84
C ILE A 121 -22.05 4.75 -8.43
N PRO A 122 -22.57 5.90 -7.91
CA PRO A 122 -22.11 7.21 -8.34
C PRO A 122 -20.73 7.53 -7.75
N ALA A 123 -20.06 8.50 -8.33
CA ALA A 123 -18.82 9.03 -7.78
C ALA A 123 -19.01 9.65 -6.39
N GLY A 124 -20.10 10.40 -6.18
CA GLY A 124 -20.52 10.99 -4.90
C GLY A 124 -21.42 10.07 -4.08
N LEU A 125 -22.08 10.62 -3.04
CA LEU A 125 -23.08 9.91 -2.23
C LEU A 125 -24.52 10.21 -2.65
N ASP A 126 -24.74 11.10 -3.60
CA ASP A 126 -26.05 11.41 -4.16
C ASP A 126 -26.37 10.42 -5.30
N GLY A 127 -27.64 9.99 -5.42
CA GLY A 127 -28.06 9.17 -6.57
C GLY A 127 -27.87 7.65 -6.43
N LEU A 128 -27.63 7.15 -5.25
CA LEU A 128 -27.69 5.70 -4.94
C LEU A 128 -29.15 5.17 -4.88
N ASP A 129 -30.12 5.89 -5.44
CA ASP A 129 -31.53 5.56 -5.43
C ASP A 129 -31.81 4.47 -6.49
N GLY A 130 -31.91 3.24 -6.11
CA GLY A 130 -32.15 2.09 -7.00
C GLY A 130 -31.51 0.78 -6.57
N LEU A 131 -30.76 0.80 -5.49
CA LEU A 131 -30.17 -0.40 -4.87
C LEU A 131 -31.03 -0.91 -3.70
N ASP A 132 -32.32 -0.59 -3.66
CA ASP A 132 -33.23 -1.03 -2.59
C ASP A 132 -33.45 -2.53 -2.63
N GLY A 133 -32.48 -3.29 -2.14
CA GLY A 133 -32.66 -4.70 -1.80
C GLY A 133 -33.68 -4.85 -0.67
N GLN A 134 -34.72 -5.66 -0.89
CA GLN A 134 -35.85 -5.84 0.06
C GLN A 134 -35.51 -6.70 1.28
N SER A 135 -34.27 -7.11 1.49
CA SER A 135 -33.93 -8.03 2.59
C SER A 135 -33.16 -7.34 3.69
N ALA A 136 -33.69 -7.39 4.92
CA ALA A 136 -32.91 -7.05 6.10
C ALA A 136 -31.68 -8.00 6.18
N PRO A 137 -30.50 -7.49 6.59
CA PRO A 137 -29.31 -8.32 6.71
C PRO A 137 -29.57 -9.49 7.66
N GLN A 138 -29.48 -10.71 7.13
CA GLN A 138 -29.58 -11.92 7.95
C GLN A 138 -28.22 -12.17 8.63
N PRO A 139 -28.19 -12.54 9.92
CA PRO A 139 -26.97 -12.90 10.61
C PRO A 139 -26.29 -14.09 9.91
N LEU A 140 -25.03 -13.93 9.56
CA LEU A 140 -24.26 -14.99 8.93
C LEU A 140 -24.02 -16.15 9.90
N THR A 141 -24.53 -17.33 9.54
CA THR A 141 -24.27 -18.58 10.26
C THR A 141 -23.13 -19.34 9.57
N GLY A 142 -21.95 -19.42 10.18
CA GLY A 142 -20.81 -20.20 9.69
C GLY A 142 -19.59 -20.04 10.60
N ALA A 143 -19.01 -21.16 11.05
CA ALA A 143 -17.81 -21.22 11.87
C ALA A 143 -16.55 -21.31 10.99
N GLY A 144 -16.33 -20.35 10.10
CA GLY A 144 -15.12 -20.26 9.26
C GLY A 144 -14.51 -18.88 9.32
N GLU A 145 -13.23 -18.75 8.99
CA GLU A 145 -12.55 -17.47 8.86
C GLU A 145 -13.29 -16.61 7.83
N ARG A 146 -13.80 -15.45 8.27
CA ARG A 146 -14.62 -14.59 7.42
C ARG A 146 -13.70 -13.69 6.60
N ILE A 147 -13.69 -13.88 5.28
CA ILE A 147 -12.95 -13.01 4.37
C ILE A 147 -13.71 -11.70 4.19
N ALA A 148 -13.05 -10.59 4.51
CA ALA A 148 -13.57 -9.24 4.32
C ALA A 148 -13.21 -8.69 2.94
N VAL A 149 -11.96 -8.91 2.52
CA VAL A 149 -11.44 -8.42 1.24
C VAL A 149 -10.62 -9.50 0.55
N ARG A 150 -10.89 -9.73 -0.73
CA ARG A 150 -10.06 -10.54 -1.63
C ARG A 150 -9.36 -9.59 -2.60
N MET A 151 -8.06 -9.45 -2.46
CA MET A 151 -7.27 -8.43 -3.15
C MET A 151 -6.28 -9.04 -4.12
N LEU A 152 -6.18 -8.48 -5.33
CA LEU A 152 -5.18 -8.86 -6.30
C LEU A 152 -3.84 -8.18 -5.95
N THR A 153 -2.78 -8.96 -5.75
CA THR A 153 -1.43 -8.44 -5.60
C THR A 153 -0.69 -8.45 -6.92
N SER A 154 0.04 -7.38 -7.20
CA SER A 154 1.01 -7.38 -8.30
C SER A 154 2.21 -8.21 -7.87
N GLY A 155 2.22 -9.50 -8.18
CA GLY A 155 3.42 -10.33 -8.01
C GLY A 155 4.59 -9.68 -8.76
N THR A 156 5.71 -9.48 -8.08
CA THR A 156 6.94 -8.96 -8.73
C THR A 156 7.61 -10.01 -9.61
N THR A 157 7.25 -11.30 -9.45
CA THR A 157 7.96 -12.44 -10.06
C THR A 157 7.06 -13.54 -10.58
N GLY A 158 5.73 -13.32 -10.72
CA GLY A 158 4.80 -14.35 -11.19
C GLY A 158 3.43 -13.78 -11.55
N PRO A 159 2.49 -14.63 -12.01
CA PRO A 159 1.14 -14.18 -12.28
C PRO A 159 0.52 -13.56 -11.02
N PRO A 160 -0.30 -12.51 -11.16
CA PRO A 160 -0.96 -11.87 -10.02
C PRO A 160 -1.72 -12.90 -9.19
N LYS A 161 -1.54 -12.82 -7.86
CA LYS A 161 -2.23 -13.70 -6.91
C LYS A 161 -3.27 -12.90 -6.14
N ARG A 162 -4.39 -13.55 -5.79
CA ARG A 162 -5.36 -12.96 -4.88
C ARG A 162 -5.07 -13.39 -3.45
N ILE A 163 -5.04 -12.41 -2.57
CA ILE A 163 -4.82 -12.59 -1.13
C ILE A 163 -6.14 -12.31 -0.42
N ASP A 164 -6.50 -13.21 0.48
CA ASP A 164 -7.67 -13.08 1.31
C ASP A 164 -7.29 -12.39 2.64
N LEU A 165 -7.99 -11.29 2.92
CA LEU A 165 -7.88 -10.55 4.18
C LEU A 165 -9.14 -10.81 4.99
N SER A 166 -9.00 -11.41 6.16
CA SER A 166 -10.14 -11.67 7.03
C SER A 166 -10.62 -10.41 7.75
N TYR A 167 -11.83 -10.45 8.29
CA TYR A 167 -12.34 -9.39 9.16
C TYR A 167 -11.44 -9.19 10.38
N ASP A 168 -10.91 -10.28 10.96
CA ASP A 168 -9.99 -10.24 12.08
C ASP A 168 -8.69 -9.53 11.73
N MET A 169 -8.10 -9.82 10.57
CA MET A 169 -6.90 -9.15 10.08
C MET A 169 -7.10 -7.64 9.93
N LEU A 170 -8.22 -7.23 9.33
CA LEU A 170 -8.54 -5.81 9.18
C LEU A 170 -8.78 -5.15 10.54
N ALA A 171 -9.56 -5.78 11.42
CA ALA A 171 -9.83 -5.27 12.77
C ALA A 171 -8.54 -5.09 13.56
N HIS A 172 -7.68 -6.11 13.60
CA HIS A 172 -6.37 -6.02 14.24
C HIS A 172 -5.54 -4.85 13.74
N SER A 173 -5.51 -4.66 12.41
CA SER A 173 -4.67 -3.62 11.79
C SER A 173 -5.16 -2.20 12.05
N VAL A 174 -6.49 -1.98 12.15
CA VAL A 174 -7.05 -0.62 12.32
C VAL A 174 -7.52 -0.30 13.73
N MET A 175 -7.74 -1.32 14.57
CA MET A 175 -8.20 -1.16 15.96
C MET A 175 -7.20 -1.70 17.00
N GLY A 176 -6.14 -2.40 16.53
CA GLY A 176 -5.10 -2.99 17.39
C GLY A 176 -5.38 -4.44 17.80
N PRO A 177 -4.42 -5.09 18.48
CA PRO A 177 -4.47 -6.52 18.82
C PRO A 177 -5.65 -6.90 19.74
N ASN A 178 -6.16 -5.98 20.52
CA ASN A 178 -7.28 -6.19 21.44
C ASN A 178 -8.60 -5.66 20.88
N TYR A 179 -8.78 -5.69 19.55
CA TYR A 179 -9.92 -5.08 18.84
C TYR A 179 -11.29 -5.59 19.34
N ALA A 180 -11.37 -6.83 19.83
CA ALA A 180 -12.61 -7.41 20.33
C ALA A 180 -13.14 -6.71 21.59
N ASP A 181 -12.22 -6.25 22.45
CA ASP A 181 -12.51 -5.56 23.71
C ASP A 181 -12.24 -4.04 23.63
N ALA A 182 -11.91 -3.54 22.44
CA ALA A 182 -11.59 -2.13 22.25
C ALA A 182 -12.82 -1.25 22.53
N PRO A 183 -12.71 -0.24 23.42
CA PRO A 183 -13.84 0.62 23.76
C PRO A 183 -14.37 1.33 22.50
N GLN A 184 -15.69 1.51 22.44
CA GLN A 184 -16.29 2.30 21.38
C GLN A 184 -15.93 3.77 21.58
N PRO A 185 -15.64 4.51 20.46
CA PRO A 185 -15.44 5.95 20.56
C PRO A 185 -16.75 6.63 20.99
N ASP A 186 -16.64 7.62 21.83
CA ASP A 186 -17.76 8.42 22.37
C ASP A 186 -17.87 9.79 21.71
N GLU A 187 -16.84 10.24 21.00
CA GLU A 187 -16.83 11.50 20.27
C GLU A 187 -16.03 11.41 18.96
N PRO A 188 -16.33 12.25 17.95
CA PRO A 188 -15.52 12.36 16.75
C PRO A 188 -14.11 12.86 17.04
N ARG A 189 -13.12 12.30 16.34
CA ARG A 189 -11.73 12.76 16.42
C ARG A 189 -11.56 14.14 15.81
N ARG A 190 -10.79 14.97 16.50
CA ARG A 190 -10.37 16.27 15.96
C ARG A 190 -9.30 16.10 14.89
N GLY A 191 -9.33 16.99 13.89
CA GLY A 191 -8.41 17.02 12.77
C GLY A 191 -8.81 16.08 11.64
N VAL A 192 -8.43 16.48 10.43
CA VAL A 192 -8.80 15.83 9.18
C VAL A 192 -7.63 15.00 8.66
N ALA A 193 -7.87 13.76 8.26
CA ALA A 193 -6.86 12.94 7.59
C ALA A 193 -6.83 13.24 6.07
N VAL A 194 -5.71 12.96 5.42
CA VAL A 194 -5.59 13.01 3.95
C VAL A 194 -5.36 11.60 3.44
N VAL A 195 -6.29 11.09 2.64
CA VAL A 195 -6.25 9.76 2.03
C VAL A 195 -6.00 9.91 0.54
N ASN A 196 -4.79 9.56 0.12
CA ASN A 196 -4.33 9.62 -1.28
C ASN A 196 -3.89 8.26 -1.82
N SER A 197 -3.95 7.21 -1.00
CA SER A 197 -3.63 5.85 -1.43
C SER A 197 -4.85 5.21 -2.11
N PRO A 198 -4.65 4.48 -3.24
CA PRO A 198 -5.77 3.86 -3.95
C PRO A 198 -6.48 2.77 -3.13
N LEU A 199 -7.82 2.76 -3.16
CA LEU A 199 -8.66 1.75 -2.51
C LEU A 199 -8.46 0.32 -3.05
N VAL A 200 -7.92 0.19 -4.25
CA VAL A 200 -7.55 -1.12 -4.83
C VAL A 200 -6.30 -1.71 -4.19
N HIS A 201 -5.63 -0.99 -3.29
CA HIS A 201 -4.47 -1.44 -2.53
C HIS A 201 -4.76 -1.44 -1.04
N ILE A 202 -4.09 -2.36 -0.32
CA ILE A 202 -4.27 -2.53 1.13
C ILE A 202 -4.05 -1.22 1.91
N GLY A 203 -3.10 -0.39 1.47
CA GLY A 203 -2.85 0.92 2.10
C GLY A 203 -4.03 1.89 2.02
N GLY A 204 -4.76 1.91 0.90
CA GLY A 204 -5.98 2.73 0.75
C GLY A 204 -7.11 2.22 1.63
N ILE A 205 -7.35 0.91 1.61
CA ILE A 205 -8.35 0.26 2.48
C ILE A 205 -8.08 0.59 3.95
N TYR A 206 -6.85 0.44 4.40
CA TYR A 206 -6.50 0.73 5.80
C TYR A 206 -6.67 2.19 6.17
N ARG A 207 -6.28 3.12 5.32
CA ARG A 207 -6.43 4.56 5.61
C ARG A 207 -7.89 4.97 5.71
N VAL A 208 -8.75 4.44 4.84
CA VAL A 208 -10.19 4.66 4.92
C VAL A 208 -10.76 3.99 6.18
N LEU A 209 -10.50 2.71 6.41
CA LEU A 209 -11.00 2.01 7.59
C LEU A 209 -10.51 2.65 8.90
N GLN A 210 -9.23 3.03 8.98
CA GLN A 210 -8.69 3.72 10.15
C GLN A 210 -9.42 5.03 10.41
N SER A 211 -9.68 5.83 9.36
CA SER A 211 -10.44 7.07 9.51
C SER A 211 -11.88 6.81 9.99
N VAL A 212 -12.51 5.76 9.46
CA VAL A 212 -13.87 5.38 9.88
C VAL A 212 -13.89 4.85 11.31
N VAL A 213 -13.05 3.88 11.69
CA VAL A 213 -13.09 3.29 13.06
C VAL A 213 -12.63 4.26 14.15
N GLU A 214 -11.91 5.32 13.81
CA GLU A 214 -11.47 6.40 14.71
C GLU A 214 -12.38 7.65 14.66
N PRO A 215 -13.64 7.60 14.21
CA PRO A 215 -14.56 8.65 13.73
C PRO A 215 -13.85 9.95 13.31
N ARG A 216 -12.91 9.84 12.37
CA ARG A 216 -12.08 10.96 11.90
C ARG A 216 -12.52 11.40 10.51
N PRO A 217 -12.90 12.66 10.30
CA PRO A 217 -13.15 13.17 8.95
C PRO A 217 -11.88 13.11 8.10
N PHE A 218 -12.04 12.91 6.79
CA PHE A 218 -10.89 12.82 5.89
C PHE A 218 -11.17 13.40 4.52
N VAL A 219 -10.12 13.97 3.91
CA VAL A 219 -10.10 14.32 2.49
C VAL A 219 -9.73 13.09 1.69
N LEU A 220 -10.54 12.75 0.71
CA LEU A 220 -10.29 11.66 -0.24
C LEU A 220 -9.77 12.24 -1.56
N LEU A 221 -8.54 11.95 -1.90
CA LEU A 221 -7.95 12.30 -3.20
C LEU A 221 -8.04 11.08 -4.13
N GLU A 222 -8.37 11.29 -5.40
CA GLU A 222 -8.45 10.19 -6.38
C GLU A 222 -7.11 9.48 -6.52
N ARG A 223 -6.03 10.25 -6.50
CA ARG A 223 -4.63 9.81 -6.50
C ARG A 223 -3.75 10.88 -5.89
N PHE A 224 -2.48 10.56 -5.68
CA PHE A 224 -1.51 11.59 -5.32
C PHE A 224 -1.24 12.50 -6.53
N GLU A 225 -1.52 13.78 -6.36
CA GLU A 225 -1.10 14.88 -7.22
C GLU A 225 -0.57 15.99 -6.32
N LEU A 226 0.63 16.49 -6.59
CA LEU A 226 1.33 17.43 -5.71
C LEU A 226 0.48 18.64 -5.34
N LYS A 227 -0.20 19.25 -6.33
CA LYS A 227 -1.04 20.42 -6.13
C LYS A 227 -2.22 20.11 -5.20
N ALA A 228 -3.05 19.13 -5.56
CA ALA A 228 -4.24 18.77 -4.79
C ALA A 228 -3.87 18.30 -3.38
N TRP A 229 -2.78 17.52 -3.25
CA TRP A 229 -2.29 17.04 -1.96
C TRP A 229 -1.80 18.20 -1.08
N SER A 230 -1.00 19.13 -1.61
CA SER A 230 -0.48 20.26 -0.83
C SER A 230 -1.60 21.24 -0.44
N GLU A 231 -2.59 21.48 -1.28
CA GLU A 231 -3.78 22.25 -0.95
C GLU A 231 -4.56 21.63 0.21
N ALA A 232 -4.77 20.31 0.19
CA ALA A 232 -5.42 19.59 1.28
C ALA A 232 -4.62 19.68 2.59
N VAL A 233 -3.29 19.54 2.53
CA VAL A 233 -2.41 19.66 3.71
C VAL A 233 -2.44 21.06 4.29
N ARG A 234 -2.34 22.11 3.47
CA ARG A 234 -2.41 23.51 3.92
C ARG A 234 -3.76 23.83 4.57
N LYS A 235 -4.86 23.36 3.95
CA LYS A 235 -6.23 23.60 4.41
C LYS A 235 -6.50 22.92 5.75
N HIS A 236 -6.15 21.64 5.88
CA HIS A 236 -6.59 20.82 6.99
C HIS A 236 -5.52 20.58 8.07
N ARG A 237 -4.25 20.89 7.78
CA ARG A 237 -3.12 20.77 8.71
C ARG A 237 -3.10 19.43 9.44
N PRO A 238 -3.09 18.28 8.71
CA PRO A 238 -3.08 16.97 9.33
C PRO A 238 -1.82 16.79 10.17
N ARG A 239 -1.94 16.06 11.30
CA ARG A 239 -0.76 15.77 12.16
C ARG A 239 0.18 14.72 11.55
N ALA A 240 -0.33 13.86 10.69
CA ALA A 240 0.45 12.87 9.96
C ALA A 240 -0.09 12.71 8.53
N VAL A 241 0.80 12.46 7.59
CA VAL A 241 0.46 12.14 6.21
C VAL A 241 1.16 10.86 5.79
N SER A 242 0.62 10.18 4.76
CA SER A 242 1.24 8.98 4.20
C SER A 242 1.64 9.23 2.76
N LEU A 243 2.89 8.95 2.44
CA LEU A 243 3.43 9.07 1.09
C LEU A 243 4.15 7.77 0.71
N VAL A 244 3.97 7.32 -0.51
CA VAL A 244 4.87 6.31 -1.09
C VAL A 244 6.20 6.99 -1.48
N PRO A 245 7.32 6.26 -1.60
CA PRO A 245 8.63 6.85 -1.90
C PRO A 245 8.63 7.79 -3.11
N ALA A 246 7.95 7.43 -4.19
CA ALA A 246 7.84 8.31 -5.37
C ALA A 246 7.14 9.64 -5.05
N ALA A 247 6.03 9.61 -4.31
CA ALA A 247 5.31 10.81 -3.91
C ALA A 247 6.15 11.66 -2.92
N LEU A 248 6.87 11.01 -2.00
CA LEU A 248 7.77 11.70 -1.07
C LEU A 248 8.86 12.46 -1.84
N ARG A 249 9.49 11.84 -2.84
CA ARG A 249 10.48 12.51 -3.71
C ARG A 249 9.88 13.67 -4.49
N THR A 250 8.64 13.52 -5.00
CA THR A 250 7.94 14.62 -5.67
C THR A 250 7.75 15.82 -4.74
N VAL A 251 7.37 15.57 -3.47
CA VAL A 251 7.27 16.64 -2.45
C VAL A 251 8.65 17.21 -2.11
N LEU A 252 9.64 16.35 -1.90
CA LEU A 252 11.02 16.75 -1.56
C LEU A 252 11.60 17.70 -2.60
N HIS A 253 11.43 17.40 -3.88
CA HIS A 253 12.02 18.19 -4.99
C HIS A 253 11.12 19.30 -5.51
N SER A 254 9.96 19.52 -4.89
CA SER A 254 9.06 20.64 -5.23
C SER A 254 9.49 21.95 -4.59
N GLU A 255 8.83 23.04 -5.00
CA GLU A 255 8.98 24.37 -4.40
C GLU A 255 8.27 24.51 -3.04
N LEU A 256 7.67 23.44 -2.50
CA LEU A 256 7.03 23.49 -1.19
C LEU A 256 8.06 23.75 -0.09
N SER A 257 7.63 24.53 0.89
CA SER A 257 8.39 24.89 2.08
C SER A 257 7.86 24.21 3.33
N ARG A 258 8.55 24.37 4.45
CA ARG A 258 8.07 23.91 5.76
C ARG A 258 6.70 24.51 6.13
N GLU A 259 6.42 25.75 5.75
CA GLU A 259 5.16 26.44 6.06
C GLU A 259 3.99 25.75 5.34
N ASP A 260 4.21 25.25 4.13
CA ASP A 260 3.19 24.54 3.37
C ASP A 260 2.75 23.22 4.04
N LEU A 261 3.64 22.64 4.85
CA LEU A 261 3.40 21.42 5.62
C LEU A 261 3.15 21.72 7.11
N HIS A 262 2.80 22.96 7.45
CA HIS A 262 2.54 23.34 8.83
C HIS A 262 1.47 22.45 9.47
N GLY A 263 1.74 21.95 10.67
CA GLY A 263 0.87 21.03 11.41
C GLY A 263 1.28 19.56 11.27
N VAL A 264 1.96 19.18 10.19
CA VAL A 264 2.46 17.81 10.00
C VAL A 264 3.62 17.54 10.95
N ARG A 265 3.52 16.48 11.74
CA ARG A 265 4.53 16.04 12.70
C ARG A 265 5.33 14.83 12.25
N ALA A 266 4.79 14.04 11.34
CA ALA A 266 5.45 12.88 10.77
C ALA A 266 4.89 12.54 9.40
N VAL A 267 5.75 12.00 8.53
CA VAL A 267 5.37 11.36 7.28
C VAL A 267 5.58 9.87 7.43
N THR A 268 4.53 9.06 7.24
CA THR A 268 4.69 7.60 7.14
C THR A 268 5.01 7.23 5.69
N CYS A 269 6.05 6.42 5.47
CA CYS A 269 6.47 6.00 4.15
C CYS A 269 6.66 4.47 4.10
N GLY A 270 6.10 3.83 3.08
CA GLY A 270 6.18 2.38 2.92
C GLY A 270 5.82 1.94 1.50
N THR A 271 5.49 0.66 1.32
CA THR A 271 5.15 -0.01 0.05
C THR A 271 6.31 -0.27 -0.91
N ALA A 272 7.38 0.49 -0.85
CA ALA A 272 8.61 0.31 -1.62
C ALA A 272 9.80 0.84 -0.81
N PRO A 273 11.04 0.47 -1.15
CA PRO A 273 12.23 0.99 -0.51
C PRO A 273 12.36 2.52 -0.66
N LEU A 274 12.72 3.18 0.43
CA LEU A 274 13.11 4.59 0.47
C LEU A 274 14.58 4.66 0.88
N SER A 275 15.40 5.45 0.17
CA SER A 275 16.77 5.68 0.60
C SER A 275 16.81 6.46 1.91
N ALA A 276 17.80 6.18 2.75
CA ALA A 276 17.99 6.95 3.98
C ALA A 276 18.36 8.41 3.69
N ASP A 277 19.02 8.65 2.55
CA ASP A 277 19.37 10.01 2.10
C ASP A 277 18.12 10.84 1.76
N ASP A 278 17.13 10.24 1.09
CA ASP A 278 15.86 10.93 0.81
C ASP A 278 15.08 11.22 2.09
N ALA A 279 15.10 10.29 3.07
CA ALA A 279 14.47 10.50 4.36
C ALA A 279 15.14 11.65 5.16
N ASP A 280 16.47 11.71 5.16
CA ASP A 280 17.24 12.77 5.80
C ASP A 280 17.02 14.12 5.10
N ALA A 281 17.12 14.16 3.77
CA ALA A 281 16.89 15.37 2.98
C ALA A 281 15.47 15.94 3.18
N PHE A 282 14.47 15.04 3.27
CA PHE A 282 13.10 15.45 3.58
C PHE A 282 12.99 16.04 4.98
N THR A 283 13.64 15.42 5.96
CA THR A 283 13.65 15.89 7.35
C THR A 283 14.41 17.22 7.45
N GLU A 284 15.51 17.38 6.75
CA GLU A 284 16.28 18.64 6.71
C GLU A 284 15.45 19.78 6.09
N LYS A 285 14.84 19.54 4.92
CA LYS A 285 14.04 20.55 4.20
C LYS A 285 12.81 20.99 4.99
N PHE A 286 12.05 20.04 5.54
CA PHE A 286 10.74 20.32 6.11
C PHE A 286 10.71 20.28 7.65
N GLY A 287 11.75 19.78 8.29
CA GLY A 287 11.78 19.56 9.75
C GLY A 287 10.79 18.51 10.23
N ILE A 288 10.42 17.55 9.35
CA ILE A 288 9.41 16.53 9.60
C ILE A 288 10.06 15.14 9.42
N PRO A 289 10.07 14.30 10.46
CA PRO A 289 10.63 12.95 10.37
C PRO A 289 9.86 12.06 9.42
N VAL A 290 10.59 11.20 8.69
CA VAL A 290 10.04 10.18 7.81
C VAL A 290 10.08 8.83 8.50
N LEU A 291 8.92 8.31 8.84
CA LEU A 291 8.73 7.03 9.53
C LEU A 291 8.52 5.93 8.49
N THR A 292 9.57 5.19 8.16
CA THR A 292 9.48 4.07 7.23
C THR A 292 8.84 2.86 7.89
N SER A 293 8.20 2.00 7.08
CA SER A 293 7.55 0.78 7.55
C SER A 293 7.69 -0.36 6.54
N TYR A 294 7.67 -1.58 7.06
CA TYR A 294 7.65 -2.80 6.26
C TYR A 294 6.30 -3.51 6.39
N ALA A 295 5.69 -3.76 5.25
CA ALA A 295 4.35 -4.29 5.13
C ALA A 295 4.20 -5.14 3.86
N ALA A 296 3.31 -6.12 3.91
CA ALA A 296 2.86 -6.83 2.72
C ALA A 296 1.37 -7.15 2.83
N THR A 297 0.71 -7.35 1.69
CA THR A 297 -0.71 -7.75 1.67
C THR A 297 -0.89 -9.10 2.36
N GLU A 298 0.04 -10.01 2.16
CA GLU A 298 0.07 -11.35 2.73
C GLU A 298 0.12 -11.35 4.27
N PHE A 299 0.65 -10.30 4.87
CA PHE A 299 0.70 -10.14 6.34
C PHE A 299 -0.57 -9.52 6.91
N GLY A 300 -1.48 -9.07 6.05
CA GLY A 300 -2.62 -8.27 6.48
C GLY A 300 -2.23 -6.87 6.93
N GLY A 301 -1.05 -6.36 6.58
CA GLY A 301 -0.62 -5.01 6.90
C GLY A 301 0.85 -4.84 7.26
N GLY A 302 1.14 -3.82 8.07
CA GLY A 302 2.48 -3.52 8.54
C GLY A 302 2.92 -4.46 9.67
N VAL A 303 4.15 -4.99 9.58
CA VAL A 303 4.75 -5.87 10.59
C VAL A 303 5.97 -5.26 11.26
N ALA A 304 6.57 -4.24 10.65
CA ALA A 304 7.61 -3.43 11.28
C ALA A 304 7.44 -1.95 10.91
N GLY A 305 7.89 -1.06 11.78
CA GLY A 305 7.81 0.38 11.55
C GLY A 305 8.55 1.20 12.58
N TRP A 306 8.78 2.46 12.25
CA TRP A 306 9.25 3.46 13.17
C TRP A 306 8.09 4.07 13.95
N THR A 307 8.25 4.21 15.26
CA THR A 307 7.48 5.16 16.06
C THR A 307 8.17 6.51 16.06
N LEU A 308 7.44 7.60 16.29
CA LEU A 308 8.05 8.92 16.41
C LEU A 308 9.10 8.96 17.54
N ALA A 309 8.78 8.36 18.68
CA ALA A 309 9.68 8.28 19.82
C ALA A 309 10.97 7.48 19.53
N ASP A 310 10.87 6.37 18.78
CA ASP A 310 12.08 5.64 18.39
C ASP A 310 12.90 6.42 17.37
N HIS A 311 12.25 7.10 16.43
CA HIS A 311 12.93 7.93 15.44
C HIS A 311 13.73 9.03 16.11
N GLU A 312 13.13 9.78 17.02
CA GLU A 312 13.80 10.85 17.77
C GLU A 312 15.04 10.36 18.53
N ARG A 313 15.00 9.14 19.09
CA ARG A 313 16.10 8.59 19.88
C ARG A 313 17.14 7.84 19.09
N CYS A 314 16.75 7.16 18.02
CA CYS A 314 17.58 6.11 17.42
C CYS A 314 17.88 6.32 15.94
N TRP A 315 17.23 7.27 15.22
CA TRP A 315 17.39 7.38 13.78
C TRP A 315 18.83 7.44 13.31
N THR A 316 19.65 8.30 13.93
CA THR A 316 21.07 8.48 13.54
C THR A 316 21.86 7.17 13.63
N ALA A 317 21.65 6.39 14.70
CA ALA A 317 22.34 5.11 14.91
C ALA A 317 21.75 3.96 14.08
N LYS A 318 20.46 4.04 13.72
CA LYS A 318 19.69 2.97 13.04
C LYS A 318 19.21 3.41 11.65
N ARG A 319 19.92 4.36 11.07
CA ARG A 319 19.64 4.94 9.75
C ARG A 319 19.44 3.87 8.69
N GLY A 320 18.41 4.05 7.85
CA GLY A 320 18.04 3.11 6.78
C GLY A 320 17.28 1.86 7.22
N SER A 321 17.05 1.69 8.54
CA SER A 321 16.17 0.66 9.06
C SER A 321 14.70 0.95 8.71
N VAL A 322 13.89 -0.09 8.59
CA VAL A 322 12.42 0.01 8.50
C VAL A 322 11.74 0.02 9.87
N GLY A 323 12.50 0.24 10.95
CA GLY A 323 12.02 0.24 12.32
C GLY A 323 12.11 -1.14 12.99
N ARG A 324 11.27 -1.34 14.01
CA ARG A 324 11.15 -2.58 14.80
C ARG A 324 9.82 -3.26 14.57
N ALA A 325 9.72 -4.52 15.01
CA ALA A 325 8.46 -5.26 14.98
C ALA A 325 7.30 -4.46 15.60
N ASN A 326 6.17 -4.42 14.90
CA ASN A 326 4.94 -3.84 15.41
C ASN A 326 4.36 -4.69 16.57
N PRO A 327 3.55 -4.12 17.46
CA PRO A 327 2.90 -4.89 18.52
C PRO A 327 2.18 -6.15 17.99
N GLY A 328 2.50 -7.30 18.59
CA GLY A 328 1.96 -8.59 18.20
C GLY A 328 2.69 -9.29 17.04
N ALA A 329 3.52 -8.59 16.26
CA ALA A 329 4.33 -9.19 15.23
C ALA A 329 5.67 -9.70 15.79
N GLN A 330 6.22 -10.75 15.16
CA GLN A 330 7.57 -11.25 15.43
C GLN A 330 8.32 -11.37 14.11
N LEU A 331 9.60 -11.01 14.13
CA LEU A 331 10.48 -11.11 12.97
C LEU A 331 11.75 -11.84 13.37
N ARG A 332 12.28 -12.67 12.46
CA ARG A 332 13.59 -13.31 12.59
C ARG A 332 14.24 -13.45 11.24
N VAL A 333 15.55 -13.53 11.27
CA VAL A 333 16.36 -13.85 10.09
C VAL A 333 16.83 -15.30 10.21
N VAL A 334 16.76 -16.03 9.11
CA VAL A 334 17.13 -17.46 9.06
C VAL A 334 18.12 -17.72 7.93
N ASP A 335 18.89 -18.79 8.09
CA ASP A 335 19.76 -19.30 7.04
C ASP A 335 18.97 -20.09 5.97
N VAL A 336 19.69 -20.74 5.04
CA VAL A 336 19.10 -21.54 3.96
C VAL A 336 18.31 -22.75 4.47
N ASP A 337 18.71 -23.29 5.61
CA ASP A 337 18.09 -24.46 6.25
C ASP A 337 16.94 -24.08 7.19
N GLY A 338 16.73 -22.78 7.42
CA GLY A 338 15.67 -22.23 8.27
C GLY A 338 16.08 -22.09 9.74
N ALA A 339 17.36 -22.24 10.07
CA ALA A 339 17.85 -22.02 11.42
C ALA A 339 17.96 -20.49 11.70
N PRO A 340 17.49 -20.02 12.88
CA PRO A 340 17.62 -18.62 13.24
C PRO A 340 19.07 -18.16 13.32
N LEU A 341 19.36 -17.01 12.73
CA LEU A 341 20.67 -16.38 12.76
C LEU A 341 20.83 -15.45 13.98
N ALA A 342 22.07 -15.22 14.38
CA ALA A 342 22.41 -14.26 15.42
C ALA A 342 22.14 -12.81 14.95
N PRO A 343 22.00 -11.85 15.87
CA PRO A 343 21.88 -10.44 15.52
C PRO A 343 22.98 -9.98 14.54
N ASP A 344 22.63 -9.04 13.67
CA ASP A 344 23.48 -8.45 12.64
C ASP A 344 23.87 -9.38 11.48
N GLN A 345 23.51 -10.65 11.51
CA GLN A 345 23.70 -11.54 10.37
C GLN A 345 22.62 -11.32 9.29
N VAL A 346 23.04 -11.42 8.04
CA VAL A 346 22.16 -11.26 6.88
C VAL A 346 21.64 -12.64 6.46
N GLY A 347 20.32 -12.74 6.27
CA GLY A 347 19.67 -13.97 5.82
C GLY A 347 18.24 -13.71 5.36
N GLN A 348 17.48 -14.76 5.18
CA GLN A 348 16.10 -14.68 4.74
C GLN A 348 15.18 -14.26 5.89
N LEU A 349 14.31 -13.28 5.64
CA LEU A 349 13.36 -12.79 6.65
C LEU A 349 12.18 -13.74 6.78
N GLU A 350 11.90 -14.14 8.02
CA GLU A 350 10.64 -14.79 8.40
C GLU A 350 9.84 -13.87 9.32
N VAL A 351 8.54 -13.84 9.09
CA VAL A 351 7.59 -12.98 9.79
C VAL A 351 6.48 -13.83 10.40
N LYS A 352 6.12 -13.54 11.63
CA LYS A 352 4.88 -13.99 12.27
C LYS A 352 4.00 -12.76 12.48
N PRO A 353 3.05 -12.48 11.56
CA PRO A 353 2.22 -11.29 11.66
C PRO A 353 1.25 -11.38 12.82
N GLY A 354 1.12 -10.31 13.61
CA GLY A 354 0.13 -10.25 14.68
C GLY A 354 -1.32 -10.30 14.18
N GLN A 355 -1.54 -9.79 12.96
CA GLN A 355 -2.83 -9.77 12.28
C GLN A 355 -3.42 -11.16 12.00
N LEU A 356 -2.57 -12.18 11.91
CA LEU A 356 -2.98 -13.57 11.69
C LEU A 356 -3.28 -14.32 13.01
N GLY A 357 -3.24 -13.62 14.13
CA GLY A 357 -3.51 -14.19 15.45
C GLY A 357 -2.35 -14.97 16.06
N SER A 358 -2.53 -15.39 17.30
CA SER A 358 -1.47 -16.04 18.11
C SER A 358 -1.07 -17.44 17.59
N THR A 359 -1.96 -18.11 16.85
CA THR A 359 -1.75 -19.46 16.30
C THR A 359 -1.03 -19.45 14.94
N ALA A 360 -0.82 -18.27 14.34
CA ALA A 360 -0.12 -18.18 13.06
C ALA A 360 1.29 -18.75 13.16
N GLY A 361 1.71 -19.46 12.11
CA GLY A 361 3.08 -19.93 11.95
C GLY A 361 4.01 -18.83 11.43
N TRP A 362 5.30 -19.16 11.35
CA TRP A 362 6.28 -18.34 10.66
C TRP A 362 6.05 -18.38 9.15
N MET A 363 5.97 -17.20 8.54
CA MET A 363 5.87 -17.02 7.10
C MET A 363 7.25 -16.65 6.55
N ARG A 364 7.82 -17.52 5.72
CA ARG A 364 9.06 -17.24 5.03
C ARG A 364 8.78 -16.27 3.88
N THR A 365 9.43 -15.12 3.90
CA THR A 365 9.33 -14.11 2.84
C THR A 365 10.36 -14.37 1.74
N THR A 366 10.30 -13.61 0.65
CA THR A 366 11.40 -13.56 -0.32
C THR A 366 12.42 -12.47 0.01
N ASP A 367 12.20 -11.70 1.07
CA ASP A 367 13.08 -10.60 1.44
C ASP A 367 14.29 -11.11 2.23
N ILE A 368 15.45 -10.53 1.93
CA ILE A 368 16.70 -10.69 2.67
C ILE A 368 16.78 -9.51 3.63
N ALA A 369 17.10 -9.81 4.87
CA ALA A 369 17.13 -8.79 5.92
C ALA A 369 18.28 -9.02 6.91
N ARG A 370 18.53 -8.02 7.73
CA ARG A 370 19.35 -8.03 8.92
C ARG A 370 18.55 -7.46 10.08
N ILE A 371 18.65 -8.07 11.25
CA ILE A 371 18.05 -7.58 12.49
C ILE A 371 19.17 -7.42 13.52
N ASP A 372 19.28 -6.24 14.13
CA ASP A 372 20.29 -6.01 15.15
C ASP A 372 19.82 -6.44 16.55
N ALA A 373 20.72 -6.33 17.54
CA ALA A 373 20.45 -6.71 18.93
C ALA A 373 19.31 -5.88 19.59
N ASP A 374 19.03 -4.68 19.07
CA ASP A 374 17.94 -3.81 19.53
C ASP A 374 16.61 -4.08 18.80
N GLY A 375 16.60 -5.03 17.85
CA GLY A 375 15.43 -5.44 17.07
C GLY A 375 15.09 -4.55 15.88
N PHE A 376 15.99 -3.64 15.46
CA PHE A 376 15.82 -2.87 14.24
C PHE A 376 16.11 -3.72 13.00
N VAL A 377 15.31 -3.52 11.96
CA VAL A 377 15.30 -4.35 10.75
C VAL A 377 15.77 -3.53 9.55
N TRP A 378 16.70 -4.06 8.79
CA TRP A 378 17.10 -3.53 7.47
C TRP A 378 16.72 -4.56 6.41
N ILE A 379 15.99 -4.12 5.39
CA ILE A 379 15.71 -4.94 4.20
C ILE A 379 16.87 -4.72 3.23
N VAL A 380 17.63 -5.78 2.96
CA VAL A 380 18.83 -5.75 2.13
C VAL A 380 18.49 -6.00 0.66
N GLY A 381 17.43 -6.78 0.39
CA GLY A 381 17.00 -7.09 -0.98
C GLY A 381 16.04 -8.26 -1.02
N ARG A 382 15.92 -8.92 -2.19
CA ARG A 382 15.01 -10.07 -2.39
C ARG A 382 15.72 -11.24 -3.05
N VAL A 383 15.44 -12.45 -2.57
CA VAL A 383 16.00 -13.70 -3.13
C VAL A 383 15.54 -13.90 -4.58
N ASP A 384 14.27 -13.62 -4.85
CA ASP A 384 13.63 -13.83 -6.14
C ASP A 384 14.00 -12.78 -7.21
N GLN A 385 14.74 -11.75 -6.83
CA GLN A 385 15.25 -10.71 -7.73
C GLN A 385 16.78 -10.74 -7.88
N ALA A 386 17.44 -11.65 -7.18
CA ALA A 386 18.89 -11.75 -7.24
C ALA A 386 19.36 -12.11 -8.66
N ILE A 387 20.32 -11.36 -9.18
CA ILE A 387 20.93 -11.54 -10.50
C ILE A 387 22.13 -12.47 -10.35
N ILE A 388 22.16 -13.55 -11.11
CA ILE A 388 23.26 -14.53 -11.03
C ILE A 388 24.22 -14.31 -12.19
N ARG A 389 25.31 -13.61 -11.94
CA ARG A 389 26.32 -13.26 -12.94
C ARG A 389 27.59 -14.09 -12.75
N GLY A 390 27.82 -15.07 -13.63
CA GLY A 390 29.03 -15.89 -13.58
C GLY A 390 29.28 -16.58 -12.24
N GLY A 391 28.22 -16.99 -11.55
CA GLY A 391 28.27 -17.60 -10.23
C GLY A 391 28.23 -16.62 -9.05
N PHE A 392 28.34 -15.31 -9.30
CA PHE A 392 28.18 -14.30 -8.27
C PHE A 392 26.71 -13.89 -8.15
N LYS A 393 26.24 -13.77 -6.91
CA LYS A 393 24.90 -13.28 -6.59
C LYS A 393 24.95 -11.76 -6.40
N ILE A 394 24.18 -11.02 -7.21
CA ILE A 394 24.06 -9.57 -7.17
C ILE A 394 22.66 -9.24 -6.65
N MET A 395 22.58 -8.37 -5.67
CA MET A 395 21.32 -7.85 -5.19
C MET A 395 20.98 -6.53 -5.94
N PRO A 396 19.93 -6.51 -6.78
CA PRO A 396 19.54 -5.29 -7.52
C PRO A 396 19.36 -4.07 -6.63
N GLU A 397 18.93 -4.30 -5.40
CA GLU A 397 18.70 -3.25 -4.41
C GLU A 397 19.99 -2.53 -3.98
N GLU A 398 21.09 -3.27 -3.85
CA GLU A 398 22.40 -2.69 -3.53
C GLU A 398 22.90 -1.80 -4.66
N VAL A 399 22.75 -2.26 -5.91
CA VAL A 399 23.11 -1.49 -7.10
C VAL A 399 22.20 -0.25 -7.25
N ARG A 400 20.90 -0.41 -7.01
CA ARG A 400 19.93 0.69 -7.00
C ARG A 400 20.30 1.76 -5.98
N THR A 401 20.58 1.35 -4.75
CA THR A 401 20.95 2.26 -3.66
C THR A 401 22.23 3.01 -3.98
N ALA A 402 23.22 2.33 -4.57
CA ALA A 402 24.47 2.97 -4.98
C ALA A 402 24.26 3.99 -6.11
N LEU A 403 23.34 3.72 -7.06
CA LEU A 403 22.97 4.70 -8.11
C LEU A 403 22.23 5.90 -7.51
N GLU A 404 21.26 5.69 -6.62
CA GLU A 404 20.49 6.76 -5.99
C GLU A 404 21.31 7.65 -5.05
N ALA A 405 22.47 7.16 -4.59
CA ALA A 405 23.44 7.98 -3.85
C ALA A 405 24.22 8.98 -4.74
N HIS A 406 24.09 8.90 -6.07
CA HIS A 406 24.68 9.89 -6.96
C HIS A 406 23.86 11.19 -6.96
N PRO A 407 24.48 12.38 -6.82
CA PRO A 407 23.75 13.67 -6.70
C PRO A 407 22.78 13.96 -7.84
N ALA A 408 23.07 13.48 -9.05
CA ALA A 408 22.22 13.69 -10.23
C ALA A 408 21.04 12.72 -10.33
N VAL A 409 20.99 11.63 -9.55
CA VAL A 409 19.98 10.59 -9.68
C VAL A 409 18.77 10.90 -8.80
N ALA A 410 17.57 10.94 -9.42
CA ALA A 410 16.29 11.06 -8.73
C ALA A 410 15.69 9.69 -8.37
N GLY A 411 15.98 8.68 -9.19
CA GLY A 411 15.53 7.32 -8.95
C GLY A 411 16.26 6.34 -9.87
N ALA A 412 16.32 5.08 -9.43
CA ALA A 412 16.90 4.00 -10.21
C ALA A 412 16.07 2.72 -10.10
N ALA A 413 16.14 1.87 -11.13
CA ALA A 413 15.63 0.52 -11.10
C ALA A 413 16.67 -0.41 -11.77
N VAL A 414 16.89 -1.57 -11.18
CA VAL A 414 17.90 -2.53 -11.64
C VAL A 414 17.26 -3.90 -11.82
N ILE A 415 17.55 -4.52 -12.96
CA ILE A 415 17.06 -5.87 -13.28
C ILE A 415 18.20 -6.74 -13.84
N GLY A 416 18.01 -8.06 -13.79
CA GLY A 416 18.84 -9.00 -14.53
C GLY A 416 18.42 -9.04 -16.01
N ARG A 417 19.40 -8.99 -16.89
CA ARG A 417 19.26 -9.27 -18.33
C ARG A 417 20.02 -10.54 -18.66
N PRO A 418 19.40 -11.51 -19.35
CA PRO A 418 20.08 -12.72 -19.78
C PRO A 418 21.39 -12.42 -20.56
N ASP A 419 22.43 -13.21 -20.28
CA ASP A 419 23.74 -13.15 -20.94
C ASP A 419 24.20 -14.58 -21.21
N GLU A 420 24.54 -14.88 -22.48
CA GLU A 420 24.89 -16.23 -22.92
C GLU A 420 26.08 -16.82 -22.17
N ARG A 421 27.02 -15.98 -21.73
CA ARG A 421 28.26 -16.41 -21.07
C ARG A 421 28.19 -16.38 -19.56
N LEU A 422 27.48 -15.42 -19.00
CA LEU A 422 27.47 -15.14 -17.56
C LEU A 422 26.16 -15.55 -16.86
N GLY A 423 25.18 -16.06 -17.61
CA GLY A 423 23.84 -16.34 -17.14
C GLY A 423 22.99 -15.08 -17.14
N GLU A 424 23.31 -14.13 -16.27
CA GLU A 424 22.66 -12.81 -16.24
C GLU A 424 23.69 -11.70 -16.04
N THR A 425 23.30 -10.48 -16.43
CA THR A 425 24.05 -9.26 -16.12
C THR A 425 23.09 -8.18 -15.60
N PRO A 426 23.51 -7.35 -14.62
CA PRO A 426 22.68 -6.23 -14.20
C PRO A 426 22.59 -5.17 -15.29
N VAL A 427 21.37 -4.63 -15.49
CA VAL A 427 21.10 -3.42 -16.27
C VAL A 427 20.28 -2.47 -15.43
N ALA A 428 20.48 -1.16 -15.63
CA ALA A 428 19.85 -0.13 -14.81
C ALA A 428 19.10 0.87 -15.68
N MET A 429 17.93 1.31 -15.20
CA MET A 429 17.18 2.45 -15.68
C MET A 429 17.27 3.55 -14.64
N VAL A 430 17.62 4.77 -15.05
CA VAL A 430 17.89 5.89 -14.15
C VAL A 430 17.07 7.10 -14.56
N GLU A 431 16.41 7.71 -13.61
CA GLU A 431 15.72 9.00 -13.71
C GLU A 431 16.60 10.06 -13.07
N LEU A 432 16.89 11.14 -13.80
CA LEU A 432 17.74 12.22 -13.30
C LEU A 432 16.93 13.29 -12.57
N ARG A 433 17.59 13.99 -11.65
CA ARG A 433 17.03 15.19 -11.01
C ARG A 433 16.92 16.31 -12.06
N PRO A 434 15.89 17.15 -11.99
CA PRO A 434 15.80 18.34 -12.84
C PRO A 434 17.06 19.20 -12.71
N THR A 435 17.51 19.78 -13.84
CA THR A 435 18.64 20.70 -13.90
C THR A 435 20.05 20.11 -13.67
N VAL A 436 20.18 18.81 -13.45
CA VAL A 436 21.48 18.15 -13.29
C VAL A 436 21.71 17.20 -14.48
N ALA A 437 22.82 17.39 -15.17
CA ALA A 437 23.22 16.53 -16.27
C ALA A 437 24.31 15.55 -15.80
N THR A 438 24.17 14.30 -16.22
CA THR A 438 25.19 13.24 -16.12
C THR A 438 24.95 12.24 -17.23
N ASP A 439 25.92 11.40 -17.53
CA ASP A 439 25.77 10.33 -18.52
C ASP A 439 26.00 8.95 -17.92
N ALA A 440 25.76 7.92 -18.74
CA ALA A 440 25.89 6.53 -18.31
C ALA A 440 27.32 6.15 -17.90
N ASP A 441 28.32 6.75 -18.55
CA ASP A 441 29.75 6.47 -18.29
C ASP A 441 30.18 7.09 -16.97
N GLU A 442 29.70 8.29 -16.65
CA GLU A 442 29.93 8.96 -15.37
C GLU A 442 29.28 8.19 -14.21
N LEU A 443 28.03 7.75 -14.38
CA LEU A 443 27.35 6.89 -13.40
C LEU A 443 28.09 5.57 -13.20
N ALA A 444 28.54 4.92 -14.27
CA ALA A 444 29.32 3.69 -14.17
C ALA A 444 30.68 3.93 -13.48
N ALA A 445 31.34 5.07 -13.73
CA ALA A 445 32.55 5.45 -13.04
C ALA A 445 32.34 5.69 -11.53
N TYR A 446 31.25 6.35 -11.18
CA TYR A 446 30.83 6.55 -9.79
C TYR A 446 30.61 5.23 -9.04
N LEU A 447 29.97 4.25 -9.69
CA LEU A 447 29.74 2.93 -9.12
C LEU A 447 31.02 2.12 -8.90
N ARG A 448 32.06 2.27 -9.75
CA ARG A 448 33.34 1.54 -9.61
C ARG A 448 34.03 1.74 -8.26
N ASN A 449 33.78 2.87 -7.62
CA ASN A 449 34.34 3.17 -6.30
C ASN A 449 33.48 2.68 -5.13
N ARG A 450 32.31 2.05 -5.41
CA ARG A 450 31.29 1.69 -4.40
C ARG A 450 30.84 0.25 -4.46
N LEU A 451 30.94 -0.36 -5.63
CA LEU A 451 30.47 -1.71 -5.90
C LEU A 451 31.59 -2.58 -6.45
N ALA A 452 31.48 -3.88 -6.27
CA ALA A 452 32.37 -4.83 -6.91
C ALA A 452 32.17 -4.81 -8.44
N ARG A 453 33.22 -5.11 -9.19
CA ARG A 453 33.20 -5.03 -10.66
C ARG A 453 32.07 -5.83 -11.32
N TYR A 454 31.68 -6.96 -10.72
CA TYR A 454 30.61 -7.81 -11.24
C TYR A 454 29.21 -7.24 -10.99
N GLU A 455 29.04 -6.32 -10.03
CA GLU A 455 27.79 -5.66 -9.70
C GLU A 455 27.47 -4.45 -10.59
N ILE A 456 28.47 -3.91 -11.26
CA ILE A 456 28.31 -2.73 -12.11
C ILE A 456 27.42 -3.10 -13.30
N PRO A 457 26.33 -2.33 -13.54
CA PRO A 457 25.44 -2.54 -14.68
C PRO A 457 26.19 -2.53 -16.01
N THR A 458 25.86 -3.49 -16.87
CA THR A 458 26.41 -3.55 -18.25
C THR A 458 25.76 -2.56 -19.19
N SER A 459 24.61 -1.99 -18.79
CA SER A 459 23.92 -0.92 -19.51
C SER A 459 23.18 -0.06 -18.49
N ILE A 460 23.31 1.25 -18.62
CA ILE A 460 22.57 2.25 -17.84
C ILE A 460 21.78 3.09 -18.83
N ALA A 461 20.44 3.03 -18.76
CA ALA A 461 19.55 3.85 -19.57
C ALA A 461 19.05 5.04 -18.74
N ILE A 462 19.29 6.24 -19.22
CA ILE A 462 18.76 7.48 -18.63
C ILE A 462 17.42 7.77 -19.29
N VAL A 463 16.38 7.97 -18.47
CA VAL A 463 15.00 8.20 -18.91
C VAL A 463 14.41 9.42 -18.20
N ASP A 464 13.39 10.03 -18.82
CA ASP A 464 12.66 11.15 -18.22
C ASP A 464 11.90 10.72 -16.94
N ALA A 465 11.33 9.51 -16.95
CA ALA A 465 10.66 8.92 -15.80
C ALA A 465 10.74 7.38 -15.84
N ILE A 466 11.00 6.75 -14.69
CA ILE A 466 10.94 5.30 -14.55
C ILE A 466 9.47 4.87 -14.56
N PRO A 467 9.09 3.88 -15.41
CA PRO A 467 7.75 3.30 -15.39
C PRO A 467 7.38 2.82 -13.98
N ARG A 468 6.18 3.18 -13.51
CA ARG A 468 5.70 2.84 -12.16
C ARG A 468 4.32 2.20 -12.21
N THR A 469 4.10 1.27 -11.31
CA THR A 469 2.76 0.74 -11.02
C THR A 469 1.92 1.81 -10.33
N GLU A 470 0.60 1.62 -10.26
CA GLU A 470 -0.31 2.52 -9.54
C GLU A 470 0.02 2.64 -8.03
N SER A 471 0.63 1.62 -7.45
CA SER A 471 1.14 1.66 -6.07
C SER A 471 2.43 2.47 -5.92
N GLY A 472 2.96 3.06 -7.02
CA GLY A 472 4.19 3.87 -7.03
C GLY A 472 5.48 3.06 -7.04
N LYS A 473 5.42 1.71 -7.14
CA LYS A 473 6.59 0.85 -7.31
C LYS A 473 7.08 0.90 -8.75
N ALA A 474 8.38 0.67 -8.98
CA ALA A 474 8.90 0.47 -10.33
C ALA A 474 8.17 -0.70 -11.03
N ASP A 475 7.71 -0.47 -12.25
CA ASP A 475 7.08 -1.51 -13.06
C ASP A 475 8.17 -2.34 -13.75
N LEU A 476 8.56 -3.42 -13.08
CA LEU A 476 9.64 -4.30 -13.58
C LEU A 476 9.28 -4.97 -14.91
N SER A 477 7.98 -5.14 -15.22
CA SER A 477 7.55 -5.72 -16.50
C SER A 477 7.82 -4.73 -17.64
N ALA A 478 7.44 -3.46 -17.47
CA ALA A 478 7.73 -2.42 -18.44
C ALA A 478 9.25 -2.20 -18.60
N ILE A 479 10.01 -2.24 -17.49
CA ILE A 479 11.48 -2.09 -17.52
C ILE A 479 12.13 -3.27 -18.25
N ARG A 480 11.67 -4.50 -18.00
CA ARG A 480 12.14 -5.68 -18.74
C ARG A 480 11.89 -5.54 -20.23
N GLY A 481 10.67 -5.13 -20.62
CA GLY A 481 10.34 -4.87 -22.03
C GLY A 481 11.26 -3.84 -22.67
N PHE A 482 11.60 -2.75 -21.97
CA PHE A 482 12.55 -1.74 -22.45
C PHE A 482 13.94 -2.30 -22.76
N PHE A 483 14.46 -3.19 -21.89
CA PHE A 483 15.77 -3.82 -22.08
C PHE A 483 15.74 -5.09 -22.95
N GLY A 484 14.58 -5.42 -23.55
CA GLY A 484 14.41 -6.60 -24.39
C GLY A 484 14.53 -7.93 -23.62
N VAL A 485 14.23 -7.90 -22.30
CA VAL A 485 14.22 -9.10 -21.44
C VAL A 485 12.82 -9.75 -21.53
N PRO A 486 12.70 -11.04 -21.86
CA PRO A 486 11.44 -11.75 -21.84
C PRO A 486 10.76 -11.65 -20.46
N THR A 487 9.43 -11.46 -20.48
CA THR A 487 8.57 -11.39 -19.25
C THR A 487 8.18 -12.77 -18.76
#